data_e86dcc847d7af5aa63a1da078aacaf95
#
_entry.id   e86dcc847d7af5aa63a1da078aacaf95
#
_cell.length_a   1.000
_cell.length_b   1.000
_cell.length_c   1.000
_cell.angle_alpha   90.00
_cell.angle_beta   90.00
_cell.angle_gamma   90.00
#
_symmetry.space_group_name_H-M   'P 1'
#
loop_
_entity.id
_entity.type
_entity.pdbx_description
1 polymer ?
#
loop_
_entity_poly.entity_id
_entity_poly.type
_entity_poly.pdbx_seq_one_letter_code
_entity_poly.pdbx_strand_id
1 'polypeptide(L)'
;TASVAEAAALLASGPTGVLRQPKQIVRAAPGEQGAATIAIAISQEGYAPQRGELHLIGSGPGDLSLLSADARQALTRCVAWVGYSLYLDLLEPLRRVDQVRCDGQLTREWERCAEALAMAQQGARVALISSGDSGIYGMAGLALELWLQQPEQSRPNFDVHPGISALQLAAARVGAPLMHDFCTISLSDRLTPWPVIEQRLIAAAEGDFVVALYNPRSRGRDWQLGRARDLLRTKRSGTTPVT
;
A
#
# COMPACT_ATOMS: atom_id res chain seq x y z
N THR A 1 33.27 3.57 -3.20
CA THR A 1 32.62 2.26 -3.35
C THR A 1 33.49 1.22 -2.64
N ALA A 2 33.02 0.72 -1.51
CA ALA A 2 33.67 -0.38 -0.81
C ALA A 2 33.27 -1.71 -1.48
N SER A 3 34.15 -2.70 -1.43
CA SER A 3 33.84 -4.05 -1.86
C SER A 3 32.83 -4.71 -0.90
N VAL A 4 32.21 -5.82 -1.31
CA VAL A 4 31.31 -6.60 -0.45
C VAL A 4 32.03 -7.05 0.85
N ALA A 5 33.34 -7.37 0.75
CA ALA A 5 34.15 -7.74 1.88
C ALA A 5 34.37 -6.58 2.88
N GLU A 6 34.56 -5.36 2.37
CA GLU A 6 34.67 -4.15 3.20
C GLU A 6 33.34 -3.80 3.87
N ALA A 7 32.21 -3.97 3.14
CA ALA A 7 30.88 -3.81 3.69
C ALA A 7 30.59 -4.83 4.79
N ALA A 8 30.94 -6.10 4.59
CA ALA A 8 30.81 -7.16 5.59
C ALA A 8 31.68 -6.90 6.82
N ALA A 9 32.93 -6.43 6.62
CA ALA A 9 33.83 -6.04 7.71
C ALA A 9 33.30 -4.86 8.52
N LEU A 10 32.71 -3.85 7.86
CA LEU A 10 32.09 -2.70 8.50
C LEU A 10 30.85 -3.09 9.33
N LEU A 11 30.06 -4.04 8.83
CA LEU A 11 28.88 -4.58 9.55
C LEU A 11 29.31 -5.47 10.73
N ALA A 12 30.45 -6.18 10.62
CA ALA A 12 30.93 -7.07 11.65
C ALA A 12 31.74 -6.34 12.75
N SER A 13 32.29 -5.17 12.49
CA SER A 13 33.20 -4.44 13.39
C SER A 13 32.52 -3.50 14.36
N GLY A 14 31.20 -3.32 14.28
CA GLY A 14 30.48 -2.41 15.18
C GLY A 14 29.20 -3.02 15.70
N PRO A 15 28.70 -2.55 16.85
CA PRO A 15 27.37 -2.94 17.29
C PRO A 15 26.34 -2.45 16.27
N THR A 16 25.54 -3.38 15.77
CA THR A 16 24.47 -3.09 14.82
C THR A 16 23.27 -2.46 15.53
N GLY A 17 22.89 -1.29 15.15
CA GLY A 17 21.70 -0.60 15.64
C GLY A 17 20.88 -0.03 14.51
N VAL A 18 19.69 0.36 14.85
CA VAL A 18 18.75 0.91 13.90
C VAL A 18 19.14 2.31 13.44
N LEU A 19 19.11 2.49 12.15
CA LEU A 19 19.47 3.75 11.50
C LEU A 19 18.46 4.86 11.73
N ARG A 20 18.95 5.98 12.22
CA ARG A 20 18.30 7.28 11.95
C ARG A 20 18.71 7.83 10.59
N GLN A 21 19.98 7.69 10.23
CA GLN A 21 20.51 8.08 8.93
C GLN A 21 21.64 7.14 8.55
N PRO A 22 21.69 6.65 7.31
CA PRO A 22 22.82 5.88 6.85
C PRO A 22 24.05 6.80 6.84
N LYS A 23 25.10 6.43 7.58
CA LYS A 23 26.39 7.12 7.47
C LYS A 23 27.10 6.77 6.16
N GLN A 24 26.85 5.57 5.64
CA GLN A 24 27.47 5.12 4.41
C GLN A 24 26.61 4.05 3.74
N ILE A 25 26.35 4.24 2.45
CA ILE A 25 25.72 3.23 1.59
C ILE A 25 26.85 2.55 0.82
N VAL A 26 26.98 1.23 0.99
CA VAL A 26 27.97 0.43 0.30
C VAL A 26 27.26 -0.38 -0.79
N ARG A 27 27.71 -0.28 -2.03
CA ARG A 27 27.21 -1.03 -3.17
C ARG A 27 28.25 -2.04 -3.64
N ALA A 28 27.80 -3.20 -4.08
CA ALA A 28 28.66 -4.14 -4.79
C ALA A 28 29.24 -3.48 -6.07
N ALA A 29 30.51 -3.76 -6.37
CA ALA A 29 31.10 -3.25 -7.60
C ALA A 29 30.45 -3.87 -8.82
N PRO A 30 30.30 -3.14 -9.94
CA PRO A 30 29.82 -3.71 -11.19
C PRO A 30 30.76 -4.85 -11.64
N GLY A 31 30.24 -6.05 -11.84
CA GLY A 31 31.01 -7.22 -12.31
C GLY A 31 31.23 -8.32 -11.27
N GLU A 32 30.91 -8.12 -9.99
CA GLU A 32 30.80 -9.24 -9.05
C GLU A 32 29.54 -10.04 -9.33
N GLN A 33 29.67 -11.35 -9.53
CA GLN A 33 28.51 -12.23 -9.72
C GLN A 33 27.68 -12.28 -8.44
N GLY A 34 26.51 -11.66 -8.51
CA GLY A 34 25.55 -11.61 -7.41
C GLY A 34 24.62 -10.41 -7.53
N ALA A 35 23.47 -10.49 -6.91
CA ALA A 35 22.56 -9.35 -6.79
C ALA A 35 23.30 -8.17 -6.16
N ALA A 36 23.07 -6.95 -6.64
CA ALA A 36 23.62 -5.75 -6.04
C ALA A 36 23.21 -5.70 -4.56
N THR A 37 24.13 -5.97 -3.68
CA THR A 37 23.91 -5.93 -2.24
C THR A 37 24.16 -4.51 -1.77
N ILE A 38 23.13 -3.85 -1.24
CA ILE A 38 23.29 -2.58 -0.55
C ILE A 38 23.51 -2.92 0.92
N ALA A 39 24.72 -2.66 1.43
CA ALA A 39 24.99 -2.71 2.85
C ALA A 39 24.92 -1.30 3.42
N ILE A 40 24.10 -1.11 4.45
CA ILE A 40 23.96 0.16 5.15
C ILE A 40 24.70 0.01 6.48
N ALA A 41 25.85 0.68 6.62
CA ALA A 41 26.61 0.72 7.87
C ALA A 41 26.07 1.81 8.80
N ILE A 42 25.82 1.44 10.04
CA ILE A 42 25.22 2.28 11.06
C ILE A 42 26.17 2.41 12.23
N SER A 43 26.37 3.64 12.70
CA SER A 43 27.12 3.87 13.93
C SER A 43 26.18 3.98 15.12
N GLN A 44 26.52 3.32 16.20
CA GLN A 44 25.72 3.23 17.44
C GLN A 44 26.19 4.14 18.57
N GLU A 45 27.22 4.94 18.41
CA GLU A 45 27.65 5.78 19.51
C GLU A 45 26.53 6.66 20.04
N GLY A 46 26.09 6.41 21.27
CA GLY A 46 25.05 7.16 21.95
C GLY A 46 23.61 6.87 21.52
N TYR A 47 23.35 5.73 20.86
CA TYR A 47 22.06 5.44 20.24
C TYR A 47 21.27 4.32 20.93
N ALA A 48 20.08 4.66 21.44
CA ALA A 48 19.08 3.65 21.77
C ALA A 48 18.45 3.11 20.47
N PRO A 49 18.25 1.79 20.30
CA PRO A 49 17.60 1.23 19.14
C PRO A 49 16.24 1.93 18.94
N GLN A 50 16.07 2.63 17.84
CA GLN A 50 14.76 3.18 17.51
C GLN A 50 13.95 2.15 16.76
N ARG A 51 12.66 2.11 17.07
CA ARG A 51 11.69 1.35 16.28
C ARG A 51 11.71 1.89 14.86
N GLY A 52 11.65 1.01 13.87
CA GLY A 52 11.46 1.41 12.49
C GLY A 52 10.08 2.01 12.27
N GLU A 53 9.79 2.37 11.05
CA GLU A 53 8.56 3.04 10.66
C GLU A 53 7.92 2.28 9.49
N LEU A 54 6.64 1.94 9.60
CA LEU A 54 5.84 1.35 8.52
C LEU A 54 4.82 2.40 8.08
N HIS A 55 5.03 2.94 6.88
CA HIS A 55 4.18 3.95 6.27
C HIS A 55 3.28 3.30 5.22
N LEU A 56 1.98 3.33 5.43
CA LEU A 56 0.99 2.85 4.46
C LEU A 56 0.61 3.98 3.55
N ILE A 57 0.98 3.85 2.28
CA ILE A 57 0.84 4.93 1.31
C ILE A 57 -0.31 4.65 0.36
N GLY A 58 -1.29 5.54 0.35
CA GLY A 58 -2.26 5.66 -0.74
C GLY A 58 -1.65 6.45 -1.89
N SER A 59 -1.31 5.79 -3.00
CA SER A 59 -0.63 6.43 -4.13
C SER A 59 -1.56 7.23 -5.05
N GLY A 60 -2.83 7.32 -4.72
CA GLY A 60 -3.81 7.95 -5.59
C GLY A 60 -4.14 7.13 -6.83
N PRO A 61 -4.82 7.71 -7.82
CA PRO A 61 -5.37 7.00 -8.98
C PRO A 61 -4.36 6.82 -10.13
N GLY A 62 -3.07 7.05 -9.90
CA GLY A 62 -1.99 6.80 -10.85
C GLY A 62 -1.32 8.05 -11.42
N ASP A 63 -1.99 9.19 -11.44
CA ASP A 63 -1.38 10.47 -11.83
C ASP A 63 -0.60 11.06 -10.65
N LEU A 64 0.69 11.34 -10.85
CA LEU A 64 1.56 11.89 -9.81
C LEU A 64 1.15 13.29 -9.33
N SER A 65 0.38 14.04 -10.11
CA SER A 65 -0.20 15.32 -9.69
C SER A 65 -1.29 15.16 -8.63
N LEU A 66 -1.89 13.98 -8.54
CA LEU A 66 -2.93 13.61 -7.58
C LEU A 66 -2.37 12.86 -6.36
N LEU A 67 -1.07 12.66 -6.29
CA LEU A 67 -0.41 12.14 -5.09
C LEU A 67 -0.44 13.22 -4.00
N SER A 68 -0.96 12.88 -2.81
CA SER A 68 -1.02 13.83 -1.70
C SER A 68 0.39 14.30 -1.29
N ALA A 69 0.50 15.53 -0.82
CA ALA A 69 1.78 16.09 -0.36
C ALA A 69 2.38 15.26 0.79
N ASP A 70 1.53 14.77 1.69
CA ASP A 70 1.92 13.92 2.80
C ASP A 70 2.47 12.57 2.34
N ALA A 71 1.76 11.87 1.45
CA ALA A 71 2.25 10.62 0.85
C ALA A 71 3.58 10.82 0.11
N ARG A 72 3.72 11.92 -0.65
CA ARG A 72 4.98 12.27 -1.33
C ARG A 72 6.12 12.47 -0.33
N GLN A 73 5.87 13.18 0.77
CA GLN A 73 6.86 13.40 1.81
C GLN A 73 7.27 12.09 2.50
N ALA A 74 6.31 11.23 2.82
CA ALA A 74 6.58 9.91 3.40
C ALA A 74 7.43 9.04 2.46
N LEU A 75 7.09 8.98 1.17
CA LEU A 75 7.86 8.25 0.16
C LEU A 75 9.32 8.71 0.08
N THR A 76 9.58 10.02 0.18
CA THR A 76 10.96 10.54 0.14
C THR A 76 11.78 10.16 1.37
N ARG A 77 11.15 9.91 2.52
CA ARG A 77 11.82 9.53 3.77
C ARG A 77 12.05 8.03 3.92
N CYS A 78 11.26 7.22 3.23
CA CYS A 78 11.40 5.77 3.27
C CYS A 78 12.65 5.29 2.53
N VAL A 79 13.30 4.27 3.05
CA VAL A 79 14.48 3.63 2.42
C VAL A 79 14.08 2.45 1.55
N ALA A 80 12.91 1.88 1.78
CA ALA A 80 12.35 0.77 1.00
C ALA A 80 10.89 1.04 0.61
N TRP A 81 10.55 0.67 -0.61
CA TRP A 81 9.20 0.71 -1.16
C TRP A 81 8.75 -0.70 -1.48
N VAL A 82 7.68 -1.14 -0.85
CA VAL A 82 7.05 -2.44 -1.06
C VAL A 82 5.69 -2.23 -1.68
N GLY A 83 5.40 -2.87 -2.80
CA GLY A 83 4.12 -2.68 -3.49
C GLY A 83 3.91 -3.65 -4.65
N TYR A 84 2.72 -3.61 -5.25
CA TYR A 84 2.51 -4.27 -6.53
C TYR A 84 3.32 -3.55 -7.62
N SER A 85 4.00 -4.31 -8.48
CA SER A 85 4.94 -3.77 -9.47
C SER A 85 4.36 -2.63 -10.30
N LEU A 86 3.12 -2.78 -10.78
CA LEU A 86 2.46 -1.74 -11.57
C LEU A 86 2.30 -0.41 -10.81
N TYR A 87 2.02 -0.46 -9.49
CA TYR A 87 1.90 0.77 -8.69
C TYR A 87 3.26 1.40 -8.43
N LEU A 88 4.29 0.58 -8.25
CA LEU A 88 5.66 1.05 -8.11
C LEU A 88 6.16 1.68 -9.41
N ASP A 89 5.80 1.13 -10.58
CA ASP A 89 6.15 1.70 -11.89
C ASP A 89 5.59 3.13 -12.06
N LEU A 90 4.35 3.36 -11.62
CA LEU A 90 3.73 4.69 -11.66
C LEU A 90 4.46 5.71 -10.77
N LEU A 91 5.07 5.27 -9.68
CA LEU A 91 5.81 6.11 -8.74
C LEU A 91 7.32 6.17 -9.03
N GLU A 92 7.84 5.36 -9.94
CA GLU A 92 9.27 5.27 -10.26
C GLU A 92 9.94 6.62 -10.52
N PRO A 93 9.29 7.60 -11.19
CA PRO A 93 9.88 8.93 -11.39
C PRO A 93 10.20 9.70 -10.10
N LEU A 94 9.62 9.29 -8.96
CA LEU A 94 9.85 9.90 -7.64
C LEU A 94 10.90 9.15 -6.81
N ARG A 95 11.25 7.93 -7.22
CA ARG A 95 12.15 7.07 -6.46
C ARG A 95 13.60 7.53 -6.62
N ARG A 96 14.29 7.67 -5.48
CA ARG A 96 15.73 7.93 -5.50
C ARG A 96 16.49 6.62 -5.76
N VAL A 97 17.67 6.74 -6.33
CA VAL A 97 18.54 5.59 -6.67
C VAL A 97 19.01 4.78 -5.46
N ASP A 98 18.98 5.39 -4.27
CA ASP A 98 19.37 4.77 -3.00
C ASP A 98 18.21 4.06 -2.30
N GLN A 99 16.98 4.19 -2.78
CA GLN A 99 15.82 3.52 -2.22
C GLN A 99 15.66 2.12 -2.81
N VAL A 100 15.45 1.15 -1.94
CA VAL A 100 15.17 -0.25 -2.33
C VAL A 100 13.75 -0.34 -2.84
N ARG A 101 13.57 -1.07 -3.94
CA ARG A 101 12.26 -1.39 -4.50
C ARG A 101 12.01 -2.89 -4.35
N CYS A 102 10.89 -3.24 -3.71
CA CYS A 102 10.44 -4.62 -3.51
C CYS A 102 9.13 -4.84 -4.28
N ASP A 103 9.25 -5.46 -5.44
CA ASP A 103 8.14 -5.73 -6.34
C ASP A 103 7.35 -6.96 -5.88
N GLY A 104 6.07 -6.78 -5.59
CA GLY A 104 5.14 -7.85 -5.27
C GLY A 104 4.22 -8.20 -6.43
N GLN A 105 3.74 -9.43 -6.44
CA GLN A 105 2.74 -9.90 -7.41
C GLN A 105 1.32 -9.56 -6.93
N LEU A 106 0.40 -9.41 -7.88
CA LEU A 106 -1.03 -9.31 -7.57
C LEU A 106 -1.49 -10.57 -6.80
N THR A 107 -2.44 -10.42 -5.88
CA THR A 107 -2.99 -11.49 -5.02
C THR A 107 -2.04 -12.01 -3.93
N ARG A 108 -0.92 -11.32 -3.69
CA ARG A 108 0.03 -11.61 -2.61
C ARG A 108 0.11 -10.47 -1.61
N GLU A 109 -1.06 -9.96 -1.20
CA GLU A 109 -1.17 -8.83 -0.28
C GLU A 109 -0.58 -9.15 1.09
N TRP A 110 -0.80 -10.38 1.57
CA TRP A 110 -0.30 -10.83 2.86
C TRP A 110 1.22 -10.84 2.89
N GLU A 111 1.85 -11.41 1.87
CA GLU A 111 3.31 -11.50 1.77
C GLU A 111 3.95 -10.12 1.71
N ARG A 112 3.35 -9.18 0.97
CA ARG A 112 3.83 -7.79 0.92
C ARG A 112 3.73 -7.09 2.27
N CYS A 113 2.62 -7.27 2.98
CA CYS A 113 2.45 -6.71 4.31
C CYS A 113 3.45 -7.31 5.30
N ALA A 114 3.67 -8.63 5.27
CA ALA A 114 4.61 -9.32 6.13
C ALA A 114 6.06 -8.90 5.85
N GLU A 115 6.45 -8.77 4.58
CA GLU A 115 7.76 -8.30 4.16
C GLU A 115 8.03 -6.87 4.64
N ALA A 116 7.10 -5.95 4.37
CA ALA A 116 7.22 -4.56 4.79
C ALA A 116 7.31 -4.43 6.32
N LEU A 117 6.50 -5.19 7.06
CA LEU A 117 6.52 -5.22 8.51
C LEU A 117 7.86 -5.76 9.04
N ALA A 118 8.37 -6.86 8.47
CA ALA A 118 9.64 -7.44 8.87
C ALA A 118 10.82 -6.48 8.66
N MET A 119 10.86 -5.76 7.54
CA MET A 119 11.86 -4.73 7.29
C MET A 119 11.75 -3.58 8.30
N ALA A 120 10.53 -3.14 8.61
CA ALA A 120 10.30 -2.07 9.58
C ALA A 120 10.68 -2.51 11.01
N GLN A 121 10.44 -3.77 11.39
CA GLN A 121 10.88 -4.33 12.68
C GLN A 121 12.42 -4.35 12.83
N GLN A 122 13.14 -4.44 11.71
CA GLN A 122 14.60 -4.32 11.68
C GLN A 122 15.08 -2.86 11.73
N GLY A 123 14.15 -1.91 11.86
CA GLY A 123 14.45 -0.50 12.03
C GLY A 123 14.42 0.35 10.76
N ALA A 124 14.04 -0.22 9.65
CA ALA A 124 13.92 0.53 8.40
C ALA A 124 12.66 1.44 8.41
N ARG A 125 12.71 2.52 7.61
CA ARG A 125 11.52 3.26 7.20
C ARG A 125 11.02 2.67 5.89
N VAL A 126 9.86 2.04 5.93
CA VAL A 126 9.31 1.28 4.83
C VAL A 126 8.00 1.88 4.37
N ALA A 127 7.84 2.11 3.08
CA ALA A 127 6.58 2.44 2.44
C ALA A 127 5.90 1.17 1.92
N LEU A 128 4.72 0.86 2.43
CA LEU A 128 3.83 -0.15 1.87
C LEU A 128 2.78 0.55 1.00
N ILE A 129 2.82 0.32 -0.30
CA ILE A 129 2.14 1.14 -1.30
C ILE A 129 0.91 0.43 -1.84
N SER A 130 -0.24 1.11 -1.76
CA SER A 130 -1.51 0.73 -2.38
C SER A 130 -1.93 1.77 -3.40
N SER A 131 -2.62 1.38 -4.46
CA SER A 131 -3.28 2.33 -5.36
C SER A 131 -4.50 2.97 -4.69
N GLY A 132 -4.89 4.16 -5.12
CA GLY A 132 -5.98 4.89 -4.50
C GLY A 132 -5.67 5.27 -3.06
N ASP A 133 -6.56 4.92 -2.16
CA ASP A 133 -6.40 5.04 -0.71
C ASP A 133 -6.09 3.66 -0.09
N SER A 134 -5.12 3.60 0.81
CA SER A 134 -4.70 2.34 1.44
C SER A 134 -5.75 1.75 2.39
N GLY A 135 -6.69 2.57 2.90
CA GLY A 135 -7.78 2.16 3.78
C GLY A 135 -9.07 1.79 3.03
N ILE A 136 -9.19 2.15 1.73
CA ILE A 136 -10.39 1.83 0.94
C ILE A 136 -10.09 0.63 0.02
N TYR A 137 -10.43 -0.57 0.49
CA TYR A 137 -10.13 -1.85 -0.17
C TYR A 137 -8.64 -2.04 -0.51
N GLY A 138 -7.77 -1.34 0.22
CA GLY A 138 -6.32 -1.46 0.16
C GLY A 138 -5.75 -2.36 1.25
N MET A 139 -4.45 -2.25 1.49
CA MET A 139 -3.73 -3.14 2.41
C MET A 139 -3.68 -2.65 3.86
N ALA A 140 -4.25 -1.46 4.19
CA ALA A 140 -4.10 -0.88 5.54
C ALA A 140 -4.67 -1.77 6.64
N GLY A 141 -5.85 -2.35 6.44
CA GLY A 141 -6.47 -3.26 7.40
C GLY A 141 -5.61 -4.50 7.66
N LEU A 142 -5.16 -5.17 6.59
CA LEU A 142 -4.32 -6.36 6.68
C LEU A 142 -2.97 -6.06 7.36
N ALA A 143 -2.35 -4.95 7.00
CA ALA A 143 -1.07 -4.53 7.61
C ALA A 143 -1.25 -4.23 9.10
N LEU A 144 -2.35 -3.59 9.49
CA LEU A 144 -2.67 -3.31 10.88
C LEU A 144 -2.92 -4.60 11.68
N GLU A 145 -3.64 -5.57 11.12
CA GLU A 145 -3.85 -6.88 11.75
C GLU A 145 -2.51 -7.59 12.01
N LEU A 146 -1.63 -7.65 11.02
CA LEU A 146 -0.31 -8.25 11.17
C LEU A 146 0.55 -7.50 12.20
N TRP A 147 0.48 -6.17 12.21
CA TRP A 147 1.19 -5.32 13.17
C TRP A 147 0.70 -5.54 14.61
N LEU A 148 -0.63 -5.68 14.81
CA LEU A 148 -1.22 -5.95 16.12
C LEU A 148 -0.86 -7.33 16.68
N GLN A 149 -0.58 -8.30 15.82
CA GLN A 149 -0.13 -9.64 16.20
C GLN A 149 1.31 -9.66 16.75
N GLN A 150 2.09 -8.60 16.51
CA GLN A 150 3.47 -8.53 17.00
C GLN A 150 3.52 -8.13 18.48
N PRO A 151 4.53 -8.60 19.25
CA PRO A 151 4.79 -8.09 20.59
C PRO A 151 4.97 -6.56 20.58
N GLU A 152 4.40 -5.87 21.53
CA GLU A 152 4.38 -4.39 21.57
C GLU A 152 5.78 -3.78 21.46
N GLN A 153 6.76 -4.37 22.13
CA GLN A 153 8.16 -3.90 22.10
C GLN A 153 8.84 -4.05 20.74
N SER A 154 8.33 -4.89 19.86
CA SER A 154 8.87 -5.12 18.51
C SER A 154 8.06 -4.43 17.41
N ARG A 155 6.95 -3.76 17.75
CA ARG A 155 6.12 -3.05 16.78
C ARG A 155 6.85 -1.81 16.29
N PRO A 156 7.04 -1.64 14.95
CA PRO A 156 7.48 -0.36 14.40
C PRO A 156 6.41 0.71 14.59
N ASN A 157 6.77 1.99 14.40
CA ASN A 157 5.76 3.03 14.26
C ASN A 157 4.90 2.74 13.03
N PHE A 158 3.61 3.07 13.10
CA PHE A 158 2.63 2.74 12.07
C PHE A 158 1.86 4.00 11.68
N ASP A 159 2.06 4.46 10.45
CA ASP A 159 1.45 5.68 9.92
C ASP A 159 0.70 5.38 8.63
N VAL A 160 -0.48 6.00 8.47
CA VAL A 160 -1.29 5.87 7.26
C VAL A 160 -1.37 7.23 6.56
N HIS A 161 -0.96 7.25 5.31
CA HIS A 161 -0.98 8.41 4.43
C HIS A 161 -2.09 8.24 3.40
N PRO A 162 -3.18 9.00 3.50
CA PRO A 162 -4.34 8.82 2.63
C PRO A 162 -4.01 9.21 1.18
N GLY A 163 -4.70 8.55 0.26
CA GLY A 163 -4.65 8.87 -1.16
C GLY A 163 -6.03 9.15 -1.74
N ILE A 164 -6.07 9.79 -2.90
CA ILE A 164 -7.32 10.00 -3.64
C ILE A 164 -7.78 8.64 -4.18
N SER A 165 -8.94 8.17 -3.72
CA SER A 165 -9.50 6.89 -4.16
C SER A 165 -10.09 6.99 -5.57
N ALA A 166 -10.25 5.83 -6.24
CA ALA A 166 -10.90 5.75 -7.54
C ALA A 166 -12.32 6.34 -7.51
N LEU A 167 -13.05 6.17 -6.40
CA LEU A 167 -14.36 6.77 -6.17
C LEU A 167 -14.33 8.29 -6.32
N GLN A 168 -13.40 8.97 -5.67
CA GLN A 168 -13.30 10.42 -5.70
C GLN A 168 -12.95 10.95 -7.09
N LEU A 169 -11.99 10.28 -7.77
CA LEU A 169 -11.63 10.67 -9.13
C LEU A 169 -12.78 10.43 -10.13
N ALA A 170 -13.44 9.28 -10.04
CA ALA A 170 -14.61 8.98 -10.89
C ALA A 170 -15.70 10.02 -10.67
N ALA A 171 -16.07 10.30 -9.42
CA ALA A 171 -17.07 11.30 -9.08
C ALA A 171 -16.74 12.69 -9.64
N ALA A 172 -15.49 13.13 -9.51
CA ALA A 172 -15.06 14.43 -10.04
C ALA A 172 -15.21 14.56 -11.56
N ARG A 173 -15.14 13.43 -12.28
CA ARG A 173 -15.26 13.40 -13.75
C ARG A 173 -16.70 13.31 -14.28
N VAL A 174 -17.64 12.93 -13.42
CA VAL A 174 -19.03 12.68 -13.83
C VAL A 174 -20.04 13.63 -13.17
N GLY A 175 -19.60 14.77 -12.70
CA GLY A 175 -20.47 15.81 -12.14
C GLY A 175 -20.65 15.73 -10.63
N ALA A 176 -19.69 15.12 -9.93
CA ALA A 176 -19.61 15.08 -8.45
C ALA A 176 -20.90 14.53 -7.76
N PRO A 177 -21.38 13.33 -8.09
CA PRO A 177 -22.65 12.78 -7.59
C PRO A 177 -22.64 12.41 -6.10
N LEU A 178 -21.50 12.59 -5.40
CA LEU A 178 -21.31 12.20 -3.98
C LEU A 178 -21.72 13.29 -2.99
N MET A 179 -22.44 14.33 -3.45
CA MET A 179 -22.83 15.41 -2.55
C MET A 179 -23.96 15.00 -1.56
N HIS A 180 -24.70 13.94 -1.87
CA HIS A 180 -25.64 13.29 -0.97
C HIS A 180 -25.03 12.02 -0.36
N ASP A 181 -25.83 11.27 0.39
CA ASP A 181 -25.36 10.05 1.02
C ASP A 181 -24.93 9.01 -0.02
N PHE A 182 -23.77 8.43 0.21
CA PHE A 182 -23.20 7.42 -0.66
C PHE A 182 -22.61 6.26 0.13
N CYS A 183 -22.46 5.13 -0.52
CA CYS A 183 -21.79 3.98 0.06
C CYS A 183 -20.83 3.33 -0.95
N THR A 184 -19.87 2.59 -0.45
CA THR A 184 -18.95 1.79 -1.24
C THR A 184 -19.20 0.31 -0.98
N ILE A 185 -19.30 -0.49 -2.02
CA ILE A 185 -19.52 -1.95 -1.92
C ILE A 185 -18.53 -2.66 -2.82
N SER A 186 -17.70 -3.51 -2.24
CA SER A 186 -16.85 -4.40 -3.03
C SER A 186 -17.65 -5.62 -3.48
N LEU A 187 -17.59 -5.92 -4.77
CA LEU A 187 -18.18 -7.14 -5.35
C LEU A 187 -17.23 -8.34 -5.25
N SER A 188 -16.11 -8.21 -4.54
CA SER A 188 -15.19 -9.31 -4.32
C SER A 188 -15.72 -10.26 -3.24
N ASP A 189 -16.05 -11.47 -3.63
CA ASP A 189 -16.52 -12.57 -2.76
C ASP A 189 -15.39 -13.44 -2.20
N ARG A 190 -14.14 -12.96 -2.28
CA ARG A 190 -12.97 -13.69 -1.77
C ARG A 190 -12.91 -13.75 -0.24
N LEU A 191 -13.25 -12.64 0.42
CA LEU A 191 -13.21 -12.51 1.89
C LEU A 191 -14.59 -12.33 2.48
N THR A 192 -15.57 -11.84 1.69
CA THR A 192 -16.95 -11.62 2.12
C THR A 192 -17.87 -12.53 1.34
N PRO A 193 -18.63 -13.42 2.00
CA PRO A 193 -19.57 -14.31 1.31
C PRO A 193 -20.58 -13.51 0.47
N TRP A 194 -20.89 -14.00 -0.73
CA TRP A 194 -21.78 -13.31 -1.65
C TRP A 194 -23.16 -12.95 -1.06
N PRO A 195 -23.84 -13.77 -0.26
CA PRO A 195 -25.12 -13.37 0.37
C PRO A 195 -25.02 -12.10 1.23
N VAL A 196 -23.86 -11.85 1.88
CA VAL A 196 -23.62 -10.62 2.64
C VAL A 196 -23.48 -9.42 1.71
N ILE A 197 -22.85 -9.60 0.54
CA ILE A 197 -22.75 -8.55 -0.48
C ILE A 197 -24.13 -8.23 -1.04
N GLU A 198 -24.96 -9.23 -1.34
CA GLU A 198 -26.36 -9.03 -1.79
C GLU A 198 -27.16 -8.24 -0.76
N GLN A 199 -27.07 -8.58 0.51
CA GLN A 199 -27.77 -7.85 1.57
C GLN A 199 -27.35 -6.38 1.61
N ARG A 200 -26.06 -6.07 1.44
CA ARG A 200 -25.55 -4.69 1.38
C ARG A 200 -26.07 -3.95 0.16
N LEU A 201 -26.14 -4.61 -1.01
CA LEU A 201 -26.69 -4.03 -2.24
C LEU A 201 -28.18 -3.69 -2.10
N ILE A 202 -28.96 -4.58 -1.49
CA ILE A 202 -30.39 -4.36 -1.24
C ILE A 202 -30.59 -3.18 -0.28
N ALA A 203 -29.86 -3.16 0.83
CA ALA A 203 -29.94 -2.08 1.82
C ALA A 203 -29.55 -0.71 1.20
N ALA A 204 -28.49 -0.69 0.36
CA ALA A 204 -28.10 0.52 -0.36
C ALA A 204 -29.15 1.01 -1.36
N ALA A 205 -29.85 0.08 -2.02
CA ALA A 205 -30.94 0.40 -2.93
C ALA A 205 -32.18 0.93 -2.20
N GLU A 206 -32.52 0.35 -1.04
CA GLU A 206 -33.62 0.78 -0.18
C GLU A 206 -33.38 2.13 0.46
N GLY A 207 -32.13 2.40 0.88
CA GLY A 207 -31.73 3.68 1.47
C GLY A 207 -31.47 4.80 0.46
N ASP A 208 -31.67 4.55 -0.83
CA ASP A 208 -31.43 5.50 -1.93
C ASP A 208 -30.00 6.09 -1.99
N PHE A 209 -28.99 5.34 -1.56
CA PHE A 209 -27.60 5.79 -1.60
C PHE A 209 -27.05 5.88 -3.04
N VAL A 210 -26.17 6.82 -3.29
CA VAL A 210 -25.25 6.71 -4.43
C VAL A 210 -24.28 5.56 -4.17
N VAL A 211 -24.20 4.58 -5.06
CA VAL A 211 -23.42 3.35 -4.83
C VAL A 211 -22.19 3.32 -5.70
N ALA A 212 -21.00 3.26 -5.08
CA ALA A 212 -19.76 2.97 -5.77
C ALA A 212 -19.41 1.49 -5.66
N LEU A 213 -19.40 0.79 -6.79
CA LEU A 213 -19.07 -0.63 -6.87
C LEU A 213 -17.57 -0.81 -7.11
N TYR A 214 -16.87 -1.43 -6.16
CA TYR A 214 -15.48 -1.79 -6.27
C TYR A 214 -15.30 -3.25 -6.69
N ASN A 215 -14.17 -3.54 -7.32
CA ASN A 215 -13.82 -4.89 -7.78
C ASN A 215 -14.93 -5.54 -8.63
N PRO A 216 -15.50 -4.83 -9.61
CA PRO A 216 -16.69 -5.29 -10.34
C PRO A 216 -16.42 -6.53 -11.18
N ARG A 217 -15.16 -6.77 -11.56
CA ARG A 217 -14.75 -7.90 -12.40
C ARG A 217 -13.30 -8.31 -12.12
N SER A 218 -13.03 -9.61 -12.20
CA SER A 218 -11.67 -10.15 -12.23
C SER A 218 -11.62 -11.46 -13.03
N ARG A 219 -10.43 -11.99 -13.26
CA ARG A 219 -10.27 -13.28 -13.94
C ARG A 219 -11.02 -14.38 -13.16
N GLY A 220 -11.98 -15.04 -13.80
CA GLY A 220 -12.84 -16.07 -13.17
C GLY A 220 -13.97 -15.51 -12.30
N ARG A 221 -14.23 -14.19 -12.32
CA ARG A 221 -15.31 -13.50 -11.59
C ARG A 221 -15.92 -12.42 -12.49
N ASP A 222 -16.97 -12.74 -13.22
CA ASP A 222 -17.58 -11.87 -14.23
C ASP A 222 -19.11 -11.69 -14.10
N TRP A 223 -19.77 -12.51 -13.29
CA TRP A 223 -21.22 -12.49 -13.10
C TRP A 223 -21.69 -11.50 -12.02
N GLN A 224 -20.85 -11.14 -11.07
CA GLN A 224 -21.19 -10.36 -9.88
C GLN A 224 -21.76 -8.97 -10.22
N LEU A 225 -21.19 -8.30 -11.23
CA LEU A 225 -21.69 -7.00 -11.66
C LEU A 225 -23.11 -7.08 -12.24
N GLY A 226 -23.38 -8.11 -13.05
CA GLY A 226 -24.72 -8.37 -13.58
C GLY A 226 -25.73 -8.61 -12.46
N ARG A 227 -25.38 -9.45 -11.50
CA ARG A 227 -26.23 -9.75 -10.34
C ARG A 227 -26.44 -8.50 -9.47
N ALA A 228 -25.39 -7.69 -9.21
CA ALA A 228 -25.53 -6.42 -8.48
C ALA A 228 -26.49 -5.46 -9.17
N ARG A 229 -26.39 -5.29 -10.50
CA ARG A 229 -27.33 -4.50 -11.30
C ARG A 229 -28.77 -4.98 -11.11
N ASP A 230 -29.01 -6.28 -11.20
CA ASP A 230 -30.34 -6.85 -11.10
C ASP A 230 -30.96 -6.64 -9.72
N LEU A 231 -30.15 -6.77 -8.65
CA LEU A 231 -30.57 -6.47 -7.28
C LEU A 231 -30.90 -4.97 -7.09
N LEU A 232 -30.03 -4.08 -7.55
CA LEU A 232 -30.28 -2.63 -7.45
C LEU A 232 -31.55 -2.22 -8.22
N ARG A 233 -31.82 -2.83 -9.36
CA ARG A 233 -33.03 -2.56 -10.16
C ARG A 233 -34.33 -3.00 -9.50
N THR A 234 -34.32 -3.82 -8.48
CA THR A 234 -35.55 -4.17 -7.73
C THR A 234 -36.14 -2.99 -6.98
N LYS A 235 -35.32 -1.97 -6.70
CA LYS A 235 -35.71 -0.76 -5.94
C LYS A 235 -35.45 0.54 -6.71
N ARG A 236 -34.67 0.50 -7.78
CA ARG A 236 -34.22 1.65 -8.55
C ARG A 236 -34.89 1.67 -9.95
N SER A 237 -35.14 2.87 -10.45
CA SER A 237 -35.58 3.05 -11.83
C SER A 237 -34.57 2.48 -12.83
N GLY A 238 -35.06 1.94 -13.93
CA GLY A 238 -34.20 1.53 -15.06
C GLY A 238 -33.47 2.69 -15.74
N THR A 239 -33.83 3.93 -15.44
CA THR A 239 -33.22 5.17 -15.94
C THR A 239 -32.17 5.74 -14.97
N THR A 240 -31.90 5.06 -13.85
CA THR A 240 -30.84 5.48 -12.90
C THR A 240 -29.50 5.56 -13.64
N PRO A 241 -28.81 6.72 -13.61
CA PRO A 241 -27.51 6.87 -14.27
C PRO A 241 -26.47 5.91 -13.69
N VAL A 242 -25.66 5.32 -14.57
CA VAL A 242 -24.50 4.49 -14.23
C VAL A 242 -23.34 4.96 -15.09
N THR A 243 -22.18 5.15 -14.48
CA THR A 243 -20.96 5.65 -15.13
C THR A 243 -19.76 4.73 -14.87
#